data_0a05d88e6c4465c6e16dddab7f26f591
#
_entry.id   0a05d88e6c4465c6e16dddab7f26f591
#
_cell.length_a   1.000
_cell.length_b   1.000
_cell.length_c   1.000
_cell.angle_alpha   90.00
_cell.angle_beta   90.00
_cell.angle_gamma   90.00
#
_symmetry.space_group_name_H-M   'P 1'
#
loop_
_entity.id
_entity.type
_entity.pdbx_description
1 polymer ?
#
loop_
_entity_poly.entity_id
_entity_poly.type
_entity_poly.pdbx_seq_one_letter_code
_entity_poly.pdbx_strand_id
1 'polypeptide(L)'
;MNRTDTFRKEVRQVLENNILNYWLTLKDPHGGFYGEADGTAEIQYNAARGVILNARIIWAFAAAYRALRKTEYLVAAVHARDYFLEHFCDHRYGGVYWSVDASGKRLETKKQLYAQGFAIYGLSELFKATRDDEVLKNAINLIQIVESRFKDPENGG
;
A
#
# COMPACT_ATOMS: atom_id res chain seq x y z
N MET A 1 -4.29 -23.74 29.02
CA MET A 1 -4.07 -22.73 27.95
C MET A 1 -4.65 -21.42 28.49
N ASN A 2 -3.84 -20.36 28.51
CA ASN A 2 -4.27 -19.05 29.03
C ASN A 2 -5.29 -18.42 28.06
N ARG A 3 -6.28 -17.67 28.57
CA ARG A 3 -7.31 -16.94 27.79
C ARG A 3 -6.67 -16.07 26.69
N THR A 4 -5.53 -15.46 26.98
CA THR A 4 -4.77 -14.65 26.01
C THR A 4 -4.22 -15.49 24.85
N ASP A 5 -3.79 -16.72 25.10
CA ASP A 5 -3.26 -17.60 24.03
C ASP A 5 -4.37 -18.10 23.10
N THR A 6 -5.55 -18.41 23.68
CA THR A 6 -6.74 -18.76 22.89
C THR A 6 -7.14 -17.60 21.98
N PHE A 7 -7.23 -16.38 22.53
CA PHE A 7 -7.60 -15.19 21.78
C PHE A 7 -6.59 -14.89 20.64
N ARG A 8 -5.29 -14.98 20.93
CA ARG A 8 -4.24 -14.82 19.90
C ARG A 8 -4.39 -15.81 18.75
N LYS A 9 -4.71 -17.06 19.07
CA LYS A 9 -4.93 -18.10 18.07
C LYS A 9 -6.15 -17.80 17.20
N GLU A 10 -7.25 -17.40 17.79
CA GLU A 10 -8.49 -17.02 17.08
C GLU A 10 -8.26 -15.82 16.14
N VAL A 11 -7.64 -14.74 16.65
CA VAL A 11 -7.29 -13.56 15.84
C VAL A 11 -6.40 -13.94 14.66
N ARG A 12 -5.39 -14.78 14.92
CA ARG A 12 -4.49 -15.25 13.86
C ARG A 12 -5.23 -16.08 12.80
N GLN A 13 -6.14 -16.95 13.20
CA GLN A 13 -6.94 -17.74 12.28
C GLN A 13 -7.84 -16.87 11.39
N VAL A 14 -8.50 -15.86 11.97
CA VAL A 14 -9.33 -14.91 11.21
C VAL A 14 -8.45 -14.10 10.24
N LEU A 15 -7.30 -13.61 10.70
CA LEU A 15 -6.38 -12.84 9.87
C LEU A 15 -5.89 -13.67 8.67
N GLU A 16 -5.38 -14.88 8.90
CA GLU A 16 -4.80 -15.71 7.86
C GLU A 16 -5.84 -16.35 6.93
N ASN A 17 -6.91 -16.91 7.50
CA ASN A 17 -7.86 -17.74 6.72
C ASN A 17 -9.00 -16.93 6.10
N ASN A 18 -9.23 -15.70 6.55
CA ASN A 18 -10.27 -14.83 6.01
C ASN A 18 -9.66 -13.57 5.39
N ILE A 19 -9.14 -12.67 6.22
CA ILE A 19 -8.77 -11.32 5.76
C ILE A 19 -7.66 -11.36 4.70
N LEU A 20 -6.50 -11.94 5.01
CA LEU A 20 -5.38 -11.95 4.08
C LEU A 20 -5.67 -12.80 2.84
N ASN A 21 -6.34 -13.95 2.98
CA ASN A 21 -6.74 -14.77 1.85
C ASN A 21 -7.68 -14.01 0.90
N TYR A 22 -8.70 -13.31 1.44
CA TYR A 22 -9.58 -12.50 0.63
C TYR A 22 -8.81 -11.43 -0.14
N TRP A 23 -7.92 -10.68 0.51
CA TRP A 23 -7.13 -9.66 -0.15
C TRP A 23 -6.17 -10.21 -1.21
N LEU A 24 -5.66 -11.43 -1.05
CA LEU A 24 -4.86 -12.09 -2.09
C LEU A 24 -5.68 -12.39 -3.35
N THR A 25 -6.99 -12.65 -3.24
CA THR A 25 -7.87 -12.85 -4.42
C THR A 25 -8.08 -11.58 -5.23
N LEU A 26 -7.86 -10.40 -4.63
CA LEU A 26 -7.97 -9.10 -5.29
C LEU A 26 -6.68 -8.67 -6.01
N LYS A 27 -5.66 -9.52 -6.04
CA LYS A 27 -4.42 -9.25 -6.79
C LYS A 27 -4.69 -9.33 -8.29
N ASP A 28 -4.36 -8.25 -9.02
CA ASP A 28 -4.43 -8.23 -10.48
C ASP A 28 -3.17 -8.91 -11.06
N PRO A 29 -3.28 -9.94 -11.88
CA PRO A 29 -2.13 -10.59 -12.50
C PRO A 29 -1.31 -9.66 -13.41
N HIS A 30 -1.92 -8.58 -13.90
CA HIS A 30 -1.26 -7.58 -14.73
C HIS A 30 -0.53 -6.49 -13.96
N GLY A 31 -0.68 -6.44 -12.64
CA GLY A 31 0.00 -5.51 -11.73
C GLY A 31 -0.91 -4.89 -10.69
N GLY A 32 -0.42 -4.79 -9.45
CA GLY A 32 -1.15 -4.21 -8.34
C GLY A 32 -2.36 -5.02 -7.88
N PHE A 33 -3.36 -4.31 -7.42
CA PHE A 33 -4.61 -4.86 -6.90
C PHE A 33 -5.81 -4.13 -7.51
N TYR A 34 -6.92 -4.84 -7.66
CA TYR A 34 -8.17 -4.22 -8.13
C TYR A 34 -8.66 -3.14 -7.18
N GLY A 35 -9.26 -2.08 -7.74
CA GLY A 35 -9.63 -0.89 -6.98
C GLY A 35 -10.89 -1.04 -6.15
N GLU A 36 -11.79 -1.95 -6.54
CA GLU A 36 -13.11 -2.10 -5.94
C GLU A 36 -13.63 -3.53 -6.05
N ALA A 37 -14.31 -3.97 -5.00
CA ALA A 37 -15.22 -5.12 -5.03
C ALA A 37 -16.55 -4.68 -4.41
N ASP A 38 -17.66 -5.16 -4.95
CA ASP A 38 -19.00 -4.79 -4.47
C ASP A 38 -19.40 -5.54 -3.18
N GLY A 39 -20.63 -5.29 -2.70
CA GLY A 39 -21.13 -5.89 -1.47
C GLY A 39 -21.32 -7.41 -1.54
N THR A 40 -21.22 -8.02 -2.71
CA THR A 40 -21.22 -9.48 -2.95
C THR A 40 -19.84 -10.05 -3.13
N ALA A 41 -18.80 -9.22 -2.97
CA ALA A 41 -17.39 -9.51 -3.19
C ALA A 41 -17.03 -9.74 -4.68
N GLU A 42 -17.86 -9.29 -5.62
CA GLU A 42 -17.53 -9.32 -7.05
C GLU A 42 -16.60 -8.19 -7.42
N ILE A 43 -15.51 -8.53 -8.13
CA ILE A 43 -14.47 -7.58 -8.53
C ILE A 43 -14.98 -6.67 -9.64
N GLN A 44 -14.85 -5.35 -9.43
CA GLN A 44 -15.16 -4.34 -10.43
C GLN A 44 -13.89 -4.04 -11.25
N TYR A 45 -13.68 -4.81 -12.31
CA TYR A 45 -12.43 -4.81 -13.11
C TYR A 45 -12.08 -3.46 -13.71
N ASN A 46 -13.08 -2.61 -13.99
CA ASN A 46 -12.89 -1.28 -14.59
C ASN A 46 -12.85 -0.15 -13.57
N ALA A 47 -12.88 -0.48 -12.27
CA ALA A 47 -12.86 0.53 -11.22
C ALA A 47 -11.51 1.24 -11.14
N ALA A 48 -11.55 2.53 -10.82
CA ALA A 48 -10.36 3.31 -10.55
C ALA A 48 -9.61 2.79 -9.32
N ARG A 49 -8.29 2.95 -9.33
CA ARG A 49 -7.42 2.53 -8.22
C ARG A 49 -6.94 3.75 -7.45
N GLY A 50 -7.22 3.78 -6.15
CA GLY A 50 -6.82 4.86 -5.27
C GLY A 50 -5.43 4.64 -4.66
N VAL A 51 -4.63 5.69 -4.56
CA VAL A 51 -3.26 5.65 -4.01
C VAL A 51 -3.24 5.20 -2.56
N ILE A 52 -4.21 5.64 -1.75
CA ILE A 52 -4.28 5.29 -0.32
C ILE A 52 -4.51 3.79 -0.14
N LEU A 53 -5.43 3.20 -0.90
CA LEU A 53 -5.68 1.77 -0.88
C LEU A 53 -4.40 0.98 -1.23
N ASN A 54 -3.73 1.35 -2.33
CA ASN A 54 -2.52 0.67 -2.77
C ASN A 54 -1.36 0.79 -1.77
N ALA A 55 -1.15 1.97 -1.17
CA ALA A 55 -0.16 2.16 -0.11
C ALA A 55 -0.47 1.31 1.13
N ARG A 56 -1.74 1.20 1.53
CA ARG A 56 -2.18 0.36 2.65
C ARG A 56 -2.04 -1.14 2.35
N ILE A 57 -2.22 -1.56 1.12
CA ILE A 57 -1.98 -2.94 0.68
C ILE A 57 -0.48 -3.29 0.83
N ILE A 58 0.42 -2.41 0.39
CA ILE A 58 1.86 -2.58 0.59
C ILE A 58 2.16 -2.78 2.08
N TRP A 59 1.64 -1.86 2.91
CA TRP A 59 1.85 -1.94 4.36
C TRP A 59 1.31 -3.24 4.96
N ALA A 60 0.06 -3.61 4.63
CA ALA A 60 -0.62 -4.74 5.24
C ALA A 60 0.11 -6.07 4.94
N PHE A 61 0.50 -6.30 3.68
CA PHE A 61 1.21 -7.51 3.32
C PHE A 61 2.66 -7.52 3.81
N ALA A 62 3.35 -6.38 3.84
CA ALA A 62 4.69 -6.29 4.44
C ALA A 62 4.65 -6.58 5.95
N ALA A 63 3.67 -6.03 6.68
CA ALA A 63 3.45 -6.30 8.10
C ALA A 63 3.05 -7.77 8.34
N ALA A 64 2.18 -8.34 7.50
CA ALA A 64 1.80 -9.74 7.56
C ALA A 64 3.02 -10.67 7.37
N TYR A 65 3.88 -10.38 6.39
CA TYR A 65 5.13 -11.13 6.21
C TYR A 65 6.04 -11.03 7.45
N ARG A 66 6.21 -9.86 8.03
CA ARG A 66 7.04 -9.69 9.23
C ARG A 66 6.49 -10.47 10.42
N ALA A 67 5.17 -10.52 10.58
CA ALA A 67 4.51 -11.20 11.69
C ALA A 67 4.40 -12.74 11.50
N LEU A 68 4.08 -13.17 10.27
CA LEU A 68 3.70 -14.56 9.98
C LEU A 68 4.78 -15.35 9.22
N ARG A 69 5.76 -14.66 8.63
CA ARG A 69 6.90 -15.25 7.88
C ARG A 69 6.50 -16.11 6.68
N LYS A 70 5.33 -15.87 6.08
CA LYS A 70 4.88 -16.54 4.86
C LYS A 70 5.29 -15.72 3.63
N THR A 71 6.09 -16.32 2.77
CA THR A 71 6.68 -15.67 1.57
C THR A 71 5.61 -15.11 0.62
N GLU A 72 4.43 -15.70 0.56
CA GLU A 72 3.31 -15.23 -0.26
C GLU A 72 2.93 -13.78 0.04
N TYR A 73 3.01 -13.35 1.31
CA TYR A 73 2.70 -11.97 1.70
C TYR A 73 3.80 -11.00 1.25
N LEU A 74 5.07 -11.43 1.30
CA LEU A 74 6.15 -10.59 0.76
C LEU A 74 6.00 -10.43 -0.76
N VAL A 75 5.69 -11.50 -1.48
CA VAL A 75 5.43 -11.44 -2.93
C VAL A 75 4.27 -10.50 -3.24
N ALA A 76 3.18 -10.53 -2.45
CA ALA A 76 2.04 -9.63 -2.61
C ALA A 76 2.41 -8.17 -2.33
N ALA A 77 3.22 -7.90 -1.29
CA ALA A 77 3.68 -6.56 -0.97
C ALA A 77 4.59 -5.97 -2.07
N VAL A 78 5.51 -6.78 -2.60
CA VAL A 78 6.41 -6.38 -3.70
C VAL A 78 5.61 -6.13 -4.98
N HIS A 79 4.66 -7.01 -5.32
CA HIS A 79 3.77 -6.83 -6.47
C HIS A 79 2.96 -5.52 -6.39
N ALA A 80 2.44 -5.19 -5.21
CA ALA A 80 1.75 -3.92 -4.96
C ALA A 80 2.70 -2.72 -5.09
N ARG A 81 3.94 -2.82 -4.55
CA ARG A 81 4.96 -1.78 -4.63
C ARG A 81 5.37 -1.48 -6.07
N ASP A 82 5.59 -2.50 -6.89
CA ASP A 82 6.03 -2.33 -8.27
C ASP A 82 5.00 -1.53 -9.06
N TYR A 83 3.73 -1.92 -8.98
CA TYR A 83 2.63 -1.17 -9.57
C TYR A 83 2.51 0.25 -9.00
N PHE A 84 2.67 0.40 -7.70
CA PHE A 84 2.60 1.70 -7.03
C PHE A 84 3.66 2.67 -7.54
N LEU A 85 4.90 2.22 -7.64
CA LEU A 85 6.01 3.06 -8.10
C LEU A 85 5.86 3.43 -9.58
N GLU A 86 5.36 2.53 -10.42
CA GLU A 86 5.17 2.76 -11.84
C GLU A 86 4.03 3.74 -12.14
N HIS A 87 2.88 3.58 -11.48
CA HIS A 87 1.65 4.26 -11.88
C HIS A 87 1.27 5.46 -11.00
N PHE A 88 1.57 5.42 -9.69
CA PHE A 88 1.20 6.50 -8.78
C PHE A 88 2.30 7.54 -8.57
N CYS A 89 3.58 7.19 -8.76
CA CYS A 89 4.66 8.14 -8.56
C CYS A 89 4.80 9.14 -9.72
N ASP A 90 4.97 10.41 -9.37
CA ASP A 90 5.36 11.44 -10.35
C ASP A 90 6.87 11.53 -10.44
N HIS A 91 7.44 10.85 -11.43
CA HIS A 91 8.88 10.83 -11.64
C HIS A 91 9.48 12.16 -12.12
N ARG A 92 8.65 13.13 -12.55
CA ARG A 92 9.10 14.44 -13.01
C ARG A 92 9.14 15.48 -11.90
N TYR A 93 8.07 15.55 -11.09
CA TYR A 93 7.90 16.60 -10.07
C TYR A 93 7.90 16.04 -8.65
N GLY A 94 7.99 14.73 -8.51
CA GLY A 94 7.94 14.01 -7.24
C GLY A 94 6.54 13.93 -6.62
N GLY A 95 6.42 13.11 -5.58
CA GLY A 95 5.15 12.83 -4.90
C GLY A 95 4.30 11.80 -5.63
N VAL A 96 3.11 11.53 -5.09
CA VAL A 96 2.17 10.56 -5.64
C VAL A 96 0.86 11.21 -6.05
N TYR A 97 0.28 10.73 -7.16
CA TYR A 97 -1.04 11.10 -7.65
C TYR A 97 -2.14 10.47 -6.80
N TRP A 98 -3.36 11.03 -6.87
CA TRP A 98 -4.50 10.55 -6.08
C TRP A 98 -5.08 9.23 -6.57
N SER A 99 -5.27 9.09 -7.89
CA SER A 99 -5.84 7.89 -8.48
C SER A 99 -5.38 7.66 -9.92
N VAL A 100 -5.47 6.39 -10.33
CA VAL A 100 -5.31 5.94 -11.70
C VAL A 100 -6.55 5.16 -12.14
N ASP A 101 -6.79 5.04 -13.44
CA ASP A 101 -7.83 4.16 -13.98
C ASP A 101 -7.42 2.68 -13.90
N ALA A 102 -8.29 1.79 -14.33
CA ALA A 102 -8.04 0.34 -14.31
C ALA A 102 -6.81 -0.07 -15.13
N SER A 103 -6.44 0.71 -16.15
CA SER A 103 -5.26 0.46 -17.00
C SER A 103 -3.95 1.03 -16.42
N GLY A 104 -4.01 1.71 -15.27
CA GLY A 104 -2.86 2.38 -14.65
C GLY A 104 -2.59 3.80 -15.17
N LYS A 105 -3.44 4.33 -16.05
CA LYS A 105 -3.31 5.70 -16.54
C LYS A 105 -3.79 6.68 -15.47
N ARG A 106 -3.08 7.79 -15.30
CA ARG A 106 -3.39 8.85 -14.35
C ARG A 106 -4.81 9.37 -14.56
N LEU A 107 -5.62 9.34 -13.49
CA LEU A 107 -7.00 9.82 -13.49
C LEU A 107 -7.10 11.14 -12.73
N GLU A 108 -6.80 11.16 -11.45
CA GLU A 108 -6.73 12.38 -10.64
C GLU A 108 -5.28 12.64 -10.22
N THR A 109 -4.72 13.75 -10.74
CA THR A 109 -3.31 14.10 -10.55
C THR A 109 -3.06 15.01 -9.34
N LYS A 110 -4.10 15.33 -8.56
CA LYS A 110 -3.93 16.09 -7.32
C LYS A 110 -3.00 15.37 -6.36
N LYS A 111 -2.11 16.13 -5.70
CA LYS A 111 -1.18 15.62 -4.71
C LYS A 111 -1.58 16.13 -3.33
N GLN A 112 -2.24 15.28 -2.56
CA GLN A 112 -2.65 15.62 -1.20
C GLN A 112 -1.63 15.11 -0.19
N LEU A 113 -1.37 15.88 0.86
CA LEU A 113 -0.46 15.49 1.95
C LEU A 113 -0.82 14.12 2.54
N TYR A 114 -2.11 13.88 2.73
CA TYR A 114 -2.64 12.61 3.24
C TYR A 114 -2.20 11.40 2.40
N ALA A 115 -2.22 11.54 1.07
CA ALA A 115 -1.75 10.51 0.14
C ALA A 115 -0.24 10.28 0.24
N GLN A 116 0.55 11.37 0.34
CA GLN A 116 2.00 11.27 0.53
C GLN A 116 2.33 10.53 1.84
N GLY A 117 1.63 10.85 2.92
CA GLY A 117 1.79 10.19 4.22
C GLY A 117 1.54 8.68 4.15
N PHE A 118 0.48 8.24 3.47
CA PHE A 118 0.23 6.80 3.28
C PHE A 118 1.28 6.12 2.39
N ALA A 119 1.78 6.80 1.37
CA ALA A 119 2.87 6.28 0.55
C ALA A 119 4.15 6.04 1.37
N ILE A 120 4.54 7.03 2.18
CA ILE A 120 5.68 6.90 3.12
C ILE A 120 5.44 5.75 4.10
N TYR A 121 4.24 5.65 4.67
CA TYR A 121 3.85 4.60 5.61
C TYR A 121 3.99 3.20 5.00
N GLY A 122 3.45 2.98 3.80
CA GLY A 122 3.53 1.70 3.09
C GLY A 122 4.97 1.30 2.75
N LEU A 123 5.73 2.22 2.14
CA LEU A 123 7.11 1.97 1.75
C LEU A 123 8.02 1.76 2.97
N SER A 124 7.81 2.48 4.07
CA SER A 124 8.58 2.31 5.30
C SER A 124 8.39 0.92 5.92
N GLU A 125 7.17 0.39 5.92
CA GLU A 125 6.92 -0.97 6.42
C GLU A 125 7.52 -2.03 5.50
N LEU A 126 7.44 -1.82 4.18
CA LEU A 126 8.08 -2.72 3.21
C LEU A 126 9.61 -2.72 3.37
N PHE A 127 10.23 -1.56 3.60
CA PHE A 127 11.66 -1.50 3.92
C PHE A 127 12.02 -2.30 5.18
N LYS A 128 11.21 -2.24 6.23
CA LYS A 128 11.42 -3.07 7.43
C LYS A 128 11.37 -4.57 7.11
N ALA A 129 10.56 -4.97 6.13
CA ALA A 129 10.41 -6.36 5.72
C ALA A 129 11.55 -6.85 4.81
N THR A 130 12.04 -5.99 3.90
CA THR A 130 12.97 -6.37 2.83
C THR A 130 14.42 -5.95 3.07
N ARG A 131 14.61 -4.81 3.76
CA ARG A 131 15.90 -4.09 3.84
C ARG A 131 16.41 -3.62 2.48
N ASP A 132 15.51 -3.40 1.53
CA ASP A 132 15.81 -2.91 0.18
C ASP A 132 16.05 -1.40 0.23
N ASP A 133 17.29 -0.98 -0.06
CA ASP A 133 17.70 0.42 -0.01
C ASP A 133 16.97 1.29 -1.05
N GLU A 134 16.49 0.72 -2.15
CA GLU A 134 15.72 1.47 -3.13
C GLU A 134 14.33 1.82 -2.60
N VAL A 135 13.70 0.92 -1.86
CA VAL A 135 12.45 1.18 -1.15
C VAL A 135 12.63 2.29 -0.12
N LEU A 136 13.73 2.27 0.65
CA LEU A 136 14.07 3.31 1.60
C LEU A 136 14.27 4.66 0.91
N LYS A 137 15.01 4.69 -0.19
CA LYS A 137 15.25 5.89 -0.98
C LYS A 137 13.94 6.53 -1.48
N ASN A 138 13.00 5.71 -1.96
CA ASN A 138 11.69 6.20 -2.39
C ASN A 138 10.89 6.82 -1.22
N ALA A 139 10.92 6.20 -0.03
CA ALA A 139 10.27 6.75 1.16
C ALA A 139 10.91 8.08 1.60
N ILE A 140 12.25 8.17 1.62
CA ILE A 140 12.97 9.40 1.95
C ILE A 140 12.68 10.53 0.95
N ASN A 141 12.65 10.23 -0.35
CA ASN A 141 12.29 11.21 -1.37
C ASN A 141 10.89 11.80 -1.14
N LEU A 142 9.92 10.98 -0.75
CA LEU A 142 8.57 11.45 -0.41
C LEU A 142 8.57 12.34 0.84
N ILE A 143 9.36 12.01 1.87
CA ILE A 143 9.52 12.85 3.07
C ILE A 143 10.08 14.23 2.67
N GLN A 144 11.12 14.27 1.83
CA GLN A 144 11.71 15.52 1.36
C GLN A 144 10.70 16.38 0.57
N ILE A 145 9.83 15.76 -0.21
CA ILE A 145 8.76 16.44 -0.92
C ILE A 145 7.73 17.01 0.07
N VAL A 146 7.34 16.26 1.08
CA VAL A 146 6.42 16.72 2.12
C VAL A 146 7.03 17.93 2.84
N GLU A 147 8.27 17.84 3.30
CA GLU A 147 8.97 18.94 3.99
C GLU A 147 9.12 20.19 3.12
N SER A 148 9.37 20.03 1.82
CA SER A 148 9.63 21.16 0.93
C SER A 148 8.39 21.79 0.30
N ARG A 149 7.27 21.06 0.22
CA ARG A 149 6.09 21.49 -0.56
C ARG A 149 4.81 21.64 0.26
N PHE A 150 4.73 21.00 1.42
CA PHE A 150 3.51 20.98 2.23
C PHE A 150 3.68 21.67 3.58
N LYS A 151 4.90 22.01 3.97
CA LYS A 151 5.15 22.75 5.20
C LYS A 151 4.64 24.18 5.07
N ASP A 152 3.86 24.63 6.06
CA ASP A 152 3.48 26.05 6.21
C ASP A 152 4.56 26.76 7.05
N PRO A 153 5.40 27.63 6.41
CA PRO A 153 6.47 28.30 7.12
C PRO A 153 5.99 29.41 8.08
N GLU A 154 4.74 29.89 7.90
CA GLU A 154 4.19 30.98 8.69
C GLU A 154 3.46 30.49 9.94
N ASN A 155 2.69 29.38 9.83
CA ASN A 155 1.83 28.88 10.90
C ASN A 155 2.32 27.56 11.53
N GLY A 156 3.40 26.98 11.02
CA GLY A 156 4.02 25.78 11.62
C GLY A 156 3.24 24.49 11.38
N GLY A 157 2.63 24.34 10.23
CA GLY A 157 1.93 23.12 9.79
C GLY A 157 2.66 22.35 8.71
#